data_028de331f2bec9c88904d5fdf2f4ac80
#
_entry.id   028de331f2bec9c88904d5fdf2f4ac80
#
_cell.length_a   1.000
_cell.length_b   1.000
_cell.length_c   1.000
_cell.angle_alpha   90.00
_cell.angle_beta   90.00
_cell.angle_gamma   90.00
#
_symmetry.space_group_name_H-M   'P 1'
#
loop_
_entity.id
_entity.type
_entity.pdbx_description
1 polymer ?
#
loop_
_entity_poly.entity_id
_entity_poly.type
_entity_poly.pdbx_seq_one_letter_code
_entity_poly.pdbx_strand_id
1 'polypeptide(L)' 'MKKYITYEEPLQGRTFTEQQMHEVYRDLADKKEYPDFGIWFMDMIRSGVFEVVTE' A
#
# COMPACT_ATOMS: atom_id res chain seq x y z
N MET A 1 -8.97 -5.15 -13.34
CA MET A 1 -8.17 -5.56 -12.20
C MET A 1 -7.63 -4.34 -11.48
N LYS A 2 -7.71 -4.30 -10.16
CA LYS A 2 -7.23 -3.14 -9.40
C LYS A 2 -5.74 -3.24 -9.15
N LYS A 3 -5.08 -2.12 -9.31
CA LYS A 3 -3.68 -1.98 -8.94
C LYS A 3 -3.52 -0.74 -8.09
N TYR A 4 -2.41 -0.66 -7.38
CA TYR A 4 -2.14 0.41 -6.44
C TYR A 4 -0.80 1.03 -6.78
N ILE A 5 -0.75 2.36 -6.79
CA ILE A 5 0.46 3.09 -7.13
C ILE A 5 0.79 4.05 -5.98
N THR A 6 2.08 4.19 -5.71
CA THR A 6 2.55 5.19 -4.76
C THR A 6 3.56 6.11 -5.43
N TYR A 7 3.57 7.36 -4.99
CA TYR A 7 4.55 8.35 -5.45
C TYR A 7 5.59 8.65 -4.37
N GLU A 8 5.56 7.91 -3.26
CA GLU A 8 6.50 8.11 -2.17
C GLU A 8 7.66 7.11 -2.22
N GLU A 9 8.84 7.60 -1.88
CA GLU A 9 10.02 6.75 -1.85
C GLU A 9 9.92 5.73 -0.70
N PRO A 10 10.55 4.58 -0.86
CA PRO A 10 11.42 4.15 -1.96
C PRO A 10 10.67 3.54 -3.15
N LEU A 11 9.34 3.50 -3.10
CA LEU A 11 8.51 2.79 -4.07
C LEU A 11 7.93 3.69 -5.16
N GLN A 12 8.43 4.90 -5.27
CA GLN A 12 7.88 5.92 -6.15
C GLN A 12 7.65 5.42 -7.57
N GLY A 13 6.41 5.61 -8.06
CA GLY A 13 6.06 5.28 -9.43
C GLY A 13 5.81 3.81 -9.71
N ARG A 14 5.95 2.95 -8.72
CA ARG A 14 5.72 1.51 -8.91
C ARG A 14 4.26 1.18 -8.65
N THR A 15 3.77 0.19 -9.40
CA THR A 15 2.41 -0.32 -9.20
C THR A 15 2.45 -1.71 -8.55
N PHE A 16 1.42 -2.01 -7.79
CA PHE A 16 1.33 -3.25 -7.02
C PHE A 16 -0.06 -3.84 -7.16
N THR A 17 -0.12 -5.18 -7.22
CA THR A 17 -1.40 -5.89 -7.06
C THR A 17 -1.73 -5.94 -5.55
N GLU A 18 -2.96 -6.34 -5.23
CA GLU A 18 -3.33 -6.48 -3.82
C GLU A 18 -2.42 -7.47 -3.09
N GLN A 19 -2.08 -8.57 -3.76
CA GLN A 19 -1.18 -9.56 -3.19
C GLN A 19 0.19 -8.95 -2.90
N GLN A 20 0.69 -8.14 -3.82
CA GLN A 20 1.97 -7.46 -3.62
C GLN A 20 1.90 -6.42 -2.51
N MET A 21 0.72 -5.82 -2.29
CA MET A 21 0.53 -4.90 -1.18
C MET A 21 0.71 -5.60 0.17
N HIS A 22 0.33 -6.87 0.28
CA HIS A 22 0.60 -7.64 1.49
C HIS A 22 2.10 -7.78 1.74
N GLU A 23 2.88 -7.93 0.69
CA GLU A 23 4.34 -8.01 0.83
C GLU A 23 4.93 -6.67 1.25
N VAL A 24 4.42 -5.57 0.70
CA VAL A 24 4.84 -4.23 1.09
C VAL A 24 4.54 -4.00 2.58
N TYR A 25 3.37 -4.39 3.03
CA TYR A 25 3.00 -4.29 4.44
C TYR A 25 3.97 -5.08 5.31
N ARG A 26 4.25 -6.32 4.93
CA ARG A 26 5.15 -7.19 5.70
C ARG A 26 6.54 -6.56 5.84
N ASP A 27 7.04 -5.93 4.78
CA ASP A 27 8.42 -5.46 4.74
C ASP A 27 8.61 -4.03 5.23
N LEU A 28 7.62 -3.16 5.04
CA LEU A 28 7.78 -1.73 5.26
C LEU A 28 6.89 -1.13 6.34
N ALA A 29 5.76 -1.74 6.64
CA ALA A 29 4.82 -1.15 7.60
C ALA A 29 5.30 -1.34 9.04
N ASP A 30 5.01 -0.34 9.87
CA ASP A 30 5.26 -0.42 11.31
C ASP A 30 4.14 -1.26 11.93
N LYS A 31 4.48 -2.47 12.37
CA LYS A 31 3.50 -3.42 12.93
C LYS A 31 2.96 -2.99 14.29
N LYS A 32 3.65 -2.07 14.97
CA LYS A 32 3.16 -1.52 16.24
C LYS A 32 2.04 -0.53 16.00
N GLU A 33 2.21 0.31 14.99
CA GLU A 33 1.18 1.28 14.61
C GLU A 33 0.07 0.61 13.81
N TYR A 34 0.42 -0.36 12.98
CA TYR A 34 -0.53 -1.06 12.11
C TYR A 34 -0.45 -2.56 12.35
N PRO A 35 -1.13 -3.06 13.37
CA PRO A 35 -1.06 -4.50 13.69
C PRO A 35 -1.81 -5.39 12.70
N ASP A 36 -2.57 -4.80 11.79
CA ASP A 36 -3.37 -5.51 10.82
C ASP A 36 -3.21 -4.90 9.44
N PHE A 37 -3.08 -5.76 8.43
CA PHE A 37 -2.95 -5.32 7.05
C PHE A 37 -4.12 -4.42 6.62
N GLY A 38 -5.33 -4.82 6.96
CA GLY A 38 -6.52 -4.06 6.55
C GLY A 38 -6.51 -2.63 7.07
N ILE A 39 -6.10 -2.45 8.31
CA ILE A 39 -6.01 -1.11 8.92
C ILE A 39 -4.96 -0.28 8.20
N TRP A 40 -3.79 -0.86 7.98
CA TRP A 40 -2.71 -0.19 7.26
C TRP A 40 -3.13 0.17 5.85
N PHE A 41 -3.72 -0.79 5.15
CA PHE A 41 -4.12 -0.62 3.75
C PHE A 41 -5.13 0.52 3.60
N MET A 42 -6.16 0.54 4.44
CA MET A 42 -7.17 1.59 4.41
C MET A 42 -6.56 2.96 4.72
N ASP A 43 -5.66 3.01 5.69
CA ASP A 43 -5.03 4.27 6.05
C ASP A 43 -4.15 4.81 4.91
N MET A 44 -3.41 3.92 4.24
CA MET A 44 -2.57 4.32 3.12
C MET A 44 -3.40 4.86 1.96
N ILE A 45 -4.55 4.25 1.69
CA ILE A 45 -5.45 4.73 0.63
C ILE A 45 -6.09 6.05 1.04
N ARG A 46 -6.57 6.14 2.26
CA ARG A 46 -7.25 7.34 2.75
C ARG A 46 -6.32 8.55 2.79
N SER A 47 -5.07 8.35 3.18
CA SER A 47 -4.11 9.44 3.28
C SER A 47 -3.50 9.84 1.93
N GLY A 48 -3.74 9.05 0.88
CA GLY A 48 -3.21 9.33 -0.45
C GLY A 48 -1.80 8.80 -0.69
N VAL A 49 -1.26 8.04 0.24
CA VAL A 49 0.06 7.42 0.04
C VAL A 49 0.01 6.43 -1.13
N PHE A 50 -1.08 5.66 -1.22
CA PHE A 50 -1.35 4.79 -2.35
C PHE A 50 -2.66 5.20 -3.01
N GLU A 51 -2.68 5.15 -4.33
CA GLU A 51 -3.90 5.41 -5.11
C GLU A 51 -4.33 4.14 -5.82
N VAL A 52 -5.64 3.96 -5.92
CA VAL A 52 -6.21 2.84 -6.66
C VAL A 52 -6.27 3.18 -8.13
N VAL A 53 -5.69 2.30 -8.95
CA VAL A 53 -5.73 2.43 -10.40
C VAL A 53 -6.52 1.24 -10.94
N THR A 54 -7.57 1.52 -11.69
CA THR A 54 -8.39 0.47 -12.28
C THR A 54 -7.99 0.31 -13.74
N GLU A 55 -7.63 -0.91 -14.09
CA GLU A 55 -7.29 -1.25 -15.46
C GLU A 55 -8.35 -2.14 -16.08
#